data_5c72a6a0bfbea8c35f58d42b1e045d08
#
_entry.id   5c72a6a0bfbea8c35f58d42b1e045d08
#
_cell.length_a   1.000
_cell.length_b   1.000
_cell.length_c   1.000
_cell.angle_alpha   90.00
_cell.angle_beta   90.00
_cell.angle_gamma   90.00
#
_symmetry.space_group_name_H-M   'P 1'
#
loop_
_entity.id
_entity.type
_entity.pdbx_description
1 polymer ?
#
loop_
_entity_poly.entity_id
_entity_poly.type
_entity_poly.pdbx_seq_one_letter_code
_entity_poly.pdbx_strand_id
1 'polypeptide(L)'
;ETAGAILAGGDVVSTVAKDLIVKDHGLAADPFIMMMMAALLAAGLWLHLATYLGAPVSTTHAIVGAVMGSASMAAGIEAVNWAVMGKIAASWVISPICGGVIAAMLLGLVKWLVIFRNDRIGAAKRWVPVLVALMAGVFAMYMVSKGLSRVWKPDAATVWAFGALFSVLGFAVARPLVARRAAVIANTRKDVAGCFNIPLIFAVGLLSFAHGANDVANAVGPLAAIVSVARTEAGLAGEVALPIWVLAIGAFGISLGLSLFGPRLIRTVGEKITKMDPIRAYCVA
;
A
#
# COMPACT_ATOMS: atom_id res chain seq x y z
N GLU A 1 9.41 0.38 0.79
CA GLU A 1 8.59 -0.81 0.44
C GLU A 1 9.14 -2.10 1.05
N THR A 2 10.44 -2.41 0.96
CA THR A 2 11.06 -3.63 1.52
C THR A 2 10.72 -3.83 2.99
N ALA A 3 10.86 -2.78 3.81
CA ALA A 3 10.55 -2.84 5.23
C ALA A 3 9.06 -3.14 5.47
N GLY A 4 8.16 -2.51 4.70
CA GLY A 4 6.72 -2.78 4.76
C GLY A 4 6.39 -4.22 4.41
N ALA A 5 6.98 -4.72 3.33
CA ALA A 5 6.81 -6.10 2.86
C ALA A 5 7.18 -7.15 3.93
N ILE A 6 8.33 -6.96 4.59
CA ILE A 6 8.83 -7.93 5.59
C ILE A 6 8.06 -7.82 6.92
N LEU A 7 7.81 -6.60 7.39
CA LEU A 7 7.26 -6.37 8.73
C LEU A 7 5.73 -6.50 8.79
N ALA A 8 5.03 -6.07 7.73
CA ALA A 8 3.57 -5.95 7.74
C ALA A 8 2.84 -6.73 6.63
N GLY A 9 3.56 -7.47 5.75
CA GLY A 9 3.00 -8.13 4.57
C GLY A 9 2.15 -9.38 4.83
N GLY A 10 2.00 -9.83 6.06
CA GLY A 10 1.40 -11.13 6.36
C GLY A 10 -0.11 -11.24 6.26
N ASP A 11 -0.82 -10.19 6.62
CA ASP A 11 -2.28 -10.24 6.78
C ASP A 11 -3.04 -10.39 5.45
N VAL A 12 -2.52 -9.82 4.36
CA VAL A 12 -3.18 -9.82 3.04
C VAL A 12 -2.92 -11.11 2.26
N VAL A 13 -1.84 -11.83 2.58
CA VAL A 13 -1.45 -13.05 1.85
C VAL A 13 -2.51 -14.15 1.96
N SER A 14 -3.19 -14.27 3.09
CA SER A 14 -4.22 -15.29 3.31
C SER A 14 -5.37 -15.16 2.32
N THR A 15 -5.80 -13.94 1.99
CA THR A 15 -6.90 -13.70 1.04
C THR A 15 -6.53 -14.15 -0.37
N VAL A 16 -5.34 -13.81 -0.86
CA VAL A 16 -4.88 -14.23 -2.19
C VAL A 16 -4.61 -15.74 -2.24
N ALA A 17 -4.10 -16.31 -1.14
CA ALA A 17 -3.72 -17.73 -1.08
C ALA A 17 -4.91 -18.68 -0.93
N LYS A 18 -6.00 -18.27 -0.24
CA LYS A 18 -7.07 -19.17 0.18
C LYS A 18 -8.47 -18.75 -0.22
N ASP A 19 -8.77 -17.45 -0.13
CA ASP A 19 -10.17 -17.02 -0.16
C ASP A 19 -10.72 -16.90 -1.58
N LEU A 20 -9.85 -16.77 -2.61
CA LEU A 20 -10.24 -16.67 -4.02
C LEU A 20 -10.77 -18.00 -4.60
N ILE A 21 -10.40 -19.11 -3.99
CA ILE A 21 -10.76 -20.46 -4.45
C ILE A 21 -11.66 -21.12 -3.41
N VAL A 22 -12.66 -21.85 -3.85
CA VAL A 22 -13.55 -22.62 -2.96
C VAL A 22 -12.73 -23.72 -2.26
N LYS A 23 -12.99 -23.96 -0.98
CA LYS A 23 -12.20 -24.94 -0.20
C LYS A 23 -12.28 -26.37 -0.78
N ASP A 24 -13.45 -26.76 -1.27
CA ASP A 24 -13.71 -28.08 -1.86
C ASP A 24 -13.61 -28.05 -3.39
N HIS A 25 -12.51 -27.49 -3.91
CA HIS A 25 -12.27 -27.36 -5.36
C HIS A 25 -11.94 -28.68 -6.06
N GLY A 26 -11.84 -29.79 -5.34
CA GLY A 26 -11.64 -31.16 -5.90
C GLY A 26 -10.25 -31.44 -6.49
N LEU A 27 -9.31 -30.49 -6.42
CA LEU A 27 -7.95 -30.66 -6.94
C LEU A 27 -7.06 -31.37 -5.92
N ALA A 28 -6.31 -32.38 -6.39
CA ALA A 28 -5.19 -32.95 -5.65
C ALA A 28 -4.05 -31.92 -5.48
N ALA A 29 -3.05 -32.21 -4.65
CA ALA A 29 -1.95 -31.31 -4.33
C ALA A 29 -1.18 -30.86 -5.58
N ASP A 30 -0.76 -31.76 -6.44
CA ASP A 30 0.04 -31.47 -7.62
C ASP A 30 -0.69 -30.57 -8.64
N PRO A 31 -1.94 -30.84 -9.06
CA PRO A 31 -2.71 -29.94 -9.91
C PRO A 31 -2.92 -28.56 -9.28
N PHE A 32 -3.13 -28.46 -7.97
CA PHE A 32 -3.25 -27.19 -7.27
C PHE A 32 -1.94 -26.39 -7.32
N ILE A 33 -0.79 -27.04 -7.09
CA ILE A 33 0.53 -26.40 -7.19
C ILE A 33 0.76 -25.89 -8.62
N MET A 34 0.48 -26.73 -9.64
CA MET A 34 0.62 -26.33 -11.04
C MET A 34 -0.28 -25.14 -11.40
N MET A 35 -1.51 -25.13 -10.92
CA MET A 35 -2.46 -24.02 -11.10
C MET A 35 -1.92 -22.70 -10.50
N MET A 36 -1.39 -22.73 -9.29
CA MET A 36 -0.82 -21.55 -8.64
C MET A 36 0.47 -21.09 -9.30
N MET A 37 1.30 -22.02 -9.80
CA MET A 37 2.48 -21.69 -10.62
C MET A 37 2.08 -21.02 -11.93
N ALA A 38 1.06 -21.51 -12.61
CA ALA A 38 0.53 -20.91 -13.82
C ALA A 38 0.00 -19.48 -13.56
N ALA A 39 -0.69 -19.27 -12.43
CA ALA A 39 -1.15 -17.94 -12.01
C ALA A 39 0.01 -16.97 -11.81
N LEU A 40 1.07 -17.36 -11.09
CA LEU A 40 2.26 -16.54 -10.89
C LEU A 40 2.95 -16.19 -12.21
N LEU A 41 3.11 -17.19 -13.09
CA LEU A 41 3.74 -16.99 -14.39
C LEU A 41 2.91 -16.04 -15.27
N ALA A 42 1.61 -16.23 -15.35
CA ALA A 42 0.71 -15.38 -16.13
C ALA A 42 0.71 -13.93 -15.64
N ALA A 43 0.61 -13.73 -14.30
CA ALA A 43 0.68 -12.39 -13.71
C ALA A 43 2.05 -11.74 -13.95
N GLY A 44 3.14 -12.50 -13.79
CA GLY A 44 4.50 -12.01 -14.02
C GLY A 44 4.73 -11.59 -15.47
N LEU A 45 4.31 -12.39 -16.44
CA LEU A 45 4.42 -12.07 -17.87
C LEU A 45 3.58 -10.83 -18.23
N TRP A 46 2.35 -10.75 -17.72
CA TRP A 46 1.48 -9.58 -17.91
C TRP A 46 2.10 -8.29 -17.36
N LEU A 47 2.59 -8.33 -16.12
CA LEU A 47 3.22 -7.18 -15.49
C LEU A 47 4.51 -6.75 -16.19
N HIS A 48 5.30 -7.71 -16.69
CA HIS A 48 6.48 -7.44 -17.48
C HIS A 48 6.13 -6.74 -18.79
N LEU A 49 5.13 -7.24 -19.51
CA LEU A 49 4.65 -6.63 -20.75
C LEU A 49 4.13 -5.21 -20.50
N ALA A 50 3.30 -5.03 -19.50
CA ALA A 50 2.77 -3.71 -19.14
C ALA A 50 3.88 -2.71 -18.77
N THR A 51 4.88 -3.15 -18.01
CA THR A 51 6.05 -2.33 -17.64
C THR A 51 6.90 -1.98 -18.88
N TYR A 52 7.10 -2.92 -19.78
CA TYR A 52 7.82 -2.69 -21.03
C TYR A 52 7.12 -1.63 -21.89
N LEU A 53 5.80 -1.69 -21.98
CA LEU A 53 4.99 -0.72 -22.71
C LEU A 53 4.83 0.62 -21.96
N GLY A 54 5.25 0.69 -20.70
CA GLY A 54 5.08 1.87 -19.84
C GLY A 54 3.62 2.12 -19.45
N ALA A 55 2.79 1.06 -19.46
CA ALA A 55 1.39 1.12 -19.04
C ALA A 55 1.28 0.88 -17.53
N PRO A 56 0.70 1.82 -16.74
CA PRO A 56 0.45 1.61 -15.32
C PRO A 56 -0.74 0.65 -15.16
N VAL A 57 -0.48 -0.53 -14.60
CA VAL A 57 -1.49 -1.55 -14.30
C VAL A 57 -1.47 -1.92 -12.83
N SER A 58 -2.59 -2.43 -12.32
CA SER A 58 -2.69 -2.91 -10.95
C SER A 58 -2.11 -4.32 -10.83
N THR A 59 -1.16 -4.50 -9.92
CA THR A 59 -0.60 -5.81 -9.54
C THR A 59 -1.65 -6.71 -8.92
N THR A 60 -2.53 -6.15 -8.07
CA THR A 60 -3.63 -6.89 -7.43
C THR A 60 -4.63 -7.40 -8.47
N HIS A 61 -5.04 -6.58 -9.43
CA HIS A 61 -5.92 -7.03 -10.51
C HIS A 61 -5.27 -8.16 -11.32
N ALA A 62 -3.97 -8.02 -11.62
CA ALA A 62 -3.24 -9.03 -12.39
C ALA A 62 -3.20 -10.38 -11.68
N ILE A 63 -2.85 -10.41 -10.39
CA ILE A 63 -2.74 -11.67 -9.66
C ILE A 63 -4.11 -12.30 -9.36
N VAL A 64 -5.12 -11.50 -9.01
CA VAL A 64 -6.48 -11.98 -8.79
C VAL A 64 -7.03 -12.59 -10.08
N GLY A 65 -6.89 -11.90 -11.21
CA GLY A 65 -7.30 -12.41 -12.51
C GLY A 65 -6.56 -13.67 -12.93
N ALA A 66 -5.26 -13.74 -12.66
CA ALA A 66 -4.44 -14.91 -12.97
C ALA A 66 -4.83 -16.14 -12.12
N VAL A 67 -5.07 -15.96 -10.82
CA VAL A 67 -5.54 -17.04 -9.93
C VAL A 67 -6.93 -17.53 -10.36
N MET A 68 -7.85 -16.60 -10.65
CA MET A 68 -9.19 -16.97 -11.13
C MET A 68 -9.13 -17.70 -12.47
N GLY A 69 -8.35 -17.19 -13.42
CA GLY A 69 -8.22 -17.81 -14.75
C GLY A 69 -7.63 -19.22 -14.67
N SER A 70 -6.55 -19.39 -13.90
CA SER A 70 -5.92 -20.70 -13.72
C SER A 70 -6.84 -21.68 -12.95
N ALA A 71 -7.56 -21.21 -11.93
CA ALA A 71 -8.52 -22.02 -11.20
C ALA A 71 -9.70 -22.48 -12.09
N SER A 72 -10.24 -21.55 -12.89
CA SER A 72 -11.31 -21.88 -13.84
C SER A 72 -10.89 -22.91 -14.88
N MET A 73 -9.64 -22.88 -15.34
CA MET A 73 -9.10 -23.85 -16.29
C MET A 73 -8.80 -25.21 -15.63
N ALA A 74 -8.35 -25.21 -14.39
CA ALA A 74 -7.94 -26.44 -13.71
C ALA A 74 -9.12 -27.22 -13.09
N ALA A 75 -10.11 -26.52 -12.55
CA ALA A 75 -11.21 -27.12 -11.78
C ALA A 75 -12.61 -26.59 -12.15
N GLY A 76 -12.71 -25.83 -13.23
CA GLY A 76 -13.98 -25.21 -13.67
C GLY A 76 -14.28 -23.88 -13.00
N ILE A 77 -15.24 -23.18 -13.57
CA ILE A 77 -15.64 -21.82 -13.12
C ILE A 77 -16.22 -21.83 -11.70
N GLU A 78 -16.71 -22.97 -11.24
CA GLU A 78 -17.28 -23.18 -9.90
C GLU A 78 -16.21 -23.23 -8.81
N ALA A 79 -14.93 -23.46 -9.18
CA ALA A 79 -13.82 -23.42 -8.25
C ALA A 79 -13.50 -22.01 -7.76
N VAL A 80 -13.98 -20.97 -8.45
CA VAL A 80 -13.80 -19.57 -8.07
C VAL A 80 -14.82 -19.17 -7.02
N ASN A 81 -14.35 -18.55 -5.94
CA ASN A 81 -15.22 -17.98 -4.91
C ASN A 81 -15.81 -16.64 -5.36
N TRP A 82 -16.92 -16.69 -6.10
CA TRP A 82 -17.57 -15.52 -6.66
C TRP A 82 -18.09 -14.54 -5.61
N ALA A 83 -18.41 -15.01 -4.39
CA ALA A 83 -18.83 -14.14 -3.30
C ALA A 83 -17.66 -13.26 -2.81
N VAL A 84 -16.47 -13.83 -2.68
CA VAL A 84 -15.25 -13.08 -2.36
C VAL A 84 -14.87 -12.17 -3.52
N MET A 85 -14.94 -12.68 -4.75
CA MET A 85 -14.64 -11.89 -5.95
C MET A 85 -15.54 -10.68 -6.07
N GLY A 86 -16.84 -10.80 -5.78
CA GLY A 86 -17.77 -9.67 -5.78
C GLY A 86 -17.37 -8.57 -4.77
N LYS A 87 -16.92 -8.95 -3.57
CA LYS A 87 -16.41 -8.00 -2.57
C LYS A 87 -15.12 -7.30 -3.05
N ILE A 88 -14.21 -8.05 -3.66
CA ILE A 88 -12.97 -7.50 -4.23
C ILE A 88 -13.31 -6.52 -5.37
N ALA A 89 -14.18 -6.90 -6.31
CA ALA A 89 -14.60 -6.04 -7.41
C ALA A 89 -15.31 -4.75 -6.91
N ALA A 90 -16.14 -4.86 -5.88
CA ALA A 90 -16.75 -3.71 -5.24
C ALA A 90 -15.70 -2.78 -4.62
N SER A 91 -14.67 -3.35 -3.97
CA SER A 91 -13.58 -2.56 -3.39
C SER A 91 -12.79 -1.78 -4.45
N TRP A 92 -12.62 -2.32 -5.66
CA TRP A 92 -11.94 -1.64 -6.77
C TRP A 92 -12.65 -0.37 -7.23
N VAL A 93 -13.95 -0.26 -7.00
CA VAL A 93 -14.75 0.94 -7.28
C VAL A 93 -14.81 1.86 -6.05
N ILE A 94 -15.11 1.29 -4.89
CA ILE A 94 -15.33 2.06 -3.65
C ILE A 94 -14.05 2.71 -3.17
N SER A 95 -12.92 1.98 -3.17
CA SER A 95 -11.64 2.48 -2.60
C SER A 95 -11.10 3.72 -3.34
N PRO A 96 -11.03 3.77 -4.69
CA PRO A 96 -10.60 4.97 -5.40
C PRO A 96 -11.52 6.16 -5.17
N ILE A 97 -12.84 5.94 -5.12
CA ILE A 97 -13.82 7.02 -4.86
C ILE A 97 -13.61 7.57 -3.46
N CYS A 98 -13.54 6.71 -2.43
CA CYS A 98 -13.30 7.14 -1.05
C CYS A 98 -11.95 7.86 -0.91
N GLY A 99 -10.88 7.30 -1.48
CA GLY A 99 -9.56 7.93 -1.47
C GLY A 99 -9.55 9.29 -2.16
N GLY A 100 -10.20 9.40 -3.33
CA GLY A 100 -10.35 10.67 -4.05
C GLY A 100 -11.12 11.72 -3.26
N VAL A 101 -12.22 11.33 -2.61
CA VAL A 101 -13.01 12.23 -1.74
C VAL A 101 -12.17 12.70 -0.55
N ILE A 102 -11.47 11.80 0.14
CA ILE A 102 -10.62 12.14 1.28
C ILE A 102 -9.50 13.10 0.85
N ALA A 103 -8.81 12.80 -0.25
CA ALA A 103 -7.77 13.67 -0.80
C ALA A 103 -8.30 15.05 -1.19
N ALA A 104 -9.47 15.11 -1.80
CA ALA A 104 -10.13 16.38 -2.17
C ALA A 104 -10.54 17.21 -0.94
N MET A 105 -11.09 16.54 0.09
CA MET A 105 -11.42 17.18 1.37
C MET A 105 -10.17 17.71 2.07
N LEU A 106 -9.11 16.92 2.13
CA LEU A 106 -7.83 17.34 2.73
C LEU A 106 -7.22 18.51 1.96
N LEU A 107 -7.25 18.47 0.62
CA LEU A 107 -6.79 19.59 -0.21
C LEU A 107 -7.62 20.86 0.01
N GLY A 108 -8.93 20.72 0.10
CA GLY A 108 -9.85 21.81 0.45
C GLY A 108 -9.50 22.42 1.81
N LEU A 109 -9.29 21.58 2.81
CA LEU A 109 -8.88 21.97 4.16
C LEU A 109 -7.54 22.72 4.15
N VAL A 110 -6.50 22.18 3.49
CA VAL A 110 -5.18 22.82 3.38
C VAL A 110 -5.29 24.18 2.67
N LYS A 111 -6.07 24.26 1.59
CA LYS A 111 -6.29 25.54 0.90
C LYS A 111 -6.97 26.55 1.83
N TRP A 112 -8.00 26.15 2.55
CA TRP A 112 -8.74 27.03 3.46
C TRP A 112 -7.90 27.47 4.66
N LEU A 113 -7.10 26.56 5.25
CA LEU A 113 -6.29 26.83 6.43
C LEU A 113 -5.02 27.63 6.11
N VAL A 114 -4.43 27.44 4.91
CA VAL A 114 -3.10 27.99 4.58
C VAL A 114 -3.13 28.88 3.34
N ILE A 115 -3.61 28.38 2.19
CA ILE A 115 -3.38 29.03 0.90
C ILE A 115 -4.26 30.25 0.70
N PHE A 116 -5.51 30.23 1.18
CA PHE A 116 -6.46 31.33 1.03
C PHE A 116 -6.34 32.39 2.13
N ARG A 117 -5.37 32.26 3.03
CA ARG A 117 -5.10 33.28 4.05
C ARG A 117 -4.26 34.42 3.49
N ASN A 118 -4.46 35.65 3.99
CA ASN A 118 -3.63 36.81 3.63
C ASN A 118 -2.21 36.59 4.13
N ASP A 119 -2.03 36.20 5.39
CA ASP A 119 -0.76 35.75 5.96
C ASP A 119 -0.61 34.21 5.80
N ARG A 120 -0.13 33.78 4.63
CA ARG A 120 0.13 32.38 4.32
C ARG A 120 1.28 31.80 5.11
N ILE A 121 2.30 32.64 5.38
CA ILE A 121 3.49 32.22 6.15
C ILE A 121 3.09 31.91 7.60
N GLY A 122 2.37 32.81 8.27
CA GLY A 122 1.86 32.58 9.62
C GLY A 122 0.91 31.39 9.69
N ALA A 123 0.04 31.25 8.69
CA ALA A 123 -0.84 30.10 8.56
C ALA A 123 -0.08 28.79 8.38
N ALA A 124 0.97 28.75 7.53
CA ALA A 124 1.81 27.57 7.35
C ALA A 124 2.57 27.19 8.63
N LYS A 125 3.15 28.16 9.34
CA LYS A 125 3.81 27.95 10.64
C LYS A 125 2.89 27.30 11.68
N ARG A 126 1.59 27.62 11.63
CA ARG A 126 0.58 27.09 12.55
C ARG A 126 0.10 25.71 12.14
N TRP A 127 -0.32 25.55 10.87
CA TRP A 127 -1.10 24.39 10.44
C TRP A 127 -0.26 23.25 9.85
N VAL A 128 0.88 23.52 9.19
CA VAL A 128 1.71 22.44 8.64
C VAL A 128 2.23 21.50 9.73
N PRO A 129 2.71 21.99 10.91
CA PRO A 129 3.10 21.08 11.99
C PRO A 129 1.92 20.24 12.55
N VAL A 130 0.70 20.79 12.57
CA VAL A 130 -0.50 20.05 12.99
C VAL A 130 -0.83 18.94 12.01
N LEU A 131 -0.75 19.21 10.71
CA LEU A 131 -0.97 18.20 9.66
C LEU A 131 0.07 17.08 9.72
N VAL A 132 1.34 17.42 9.99
CA VAL A 132 2.41 16.42 10.19
C VAL A 132 2.16 15.60 11.45
N ALA A 133 1.72 16.23 12.54
CA ALA A 133 1.37 15.54 13.78
C ALA A 133 0.25 14.52 13.56
N LEU A 134 -0.82 14.92 12.86
CA LEU A 134 -1.93 14.03 12.52
C LEU A 134 -1.46 12.84 11.68
N MET A 135 -0.67 13.09 10.65
CA MET A 135 -0.10 12.05 9.79
C MET A 135 0.76 11.06 10.58
N ALA A 136 1.69 11.57 11.42
CA ALA A 136 2.58 10.74 12.23
C ALA A 136 1.80 9.88 13.24
N GLY A 137 0.77 10.45 13.87
CA GLY A 137 -0.09 9.75 14.83
C GLY A 137 -0.90 8.63 14.17
N VAL A 138 -1.59 8.92 13.07
CA VAL A 138 -2.40 7.94 12.34
C VAL A 138 -1.51 6.81 11.81
N PHE A 139 -0.33 7.15 11.28
CA PHE A 139 0.61 6.13 10.82
C PHE A 139 1.14 5.25 11.98
N ALA A 140 1.46 5.84 13.13
CA ALA A 140 1.88 5.07 14.30
C ALA A 140 0.78 4.11 14.77
N MET A 141 -0.48 4.55 14.78
CA MET A 141 -1.62 3.68 15.06
C MET A 141 -1.72 2.52 14.06
N TYR A 142 -1.56 2.79 12.77
CA TYR A 142 -1.53 1.77 11.73
C TYR A 142 -0.37 0.78 11.93
N MET A 143 0.83 1.27 12.19
CA MET A 143 2.01 0.44 12.43
C MET A 143 1.84 -0.48 13.63
N VAL A 144 1.32 0.04 14.74
CA VAL A 144 1.13 -0.72 15.97
C VAL A 144 0.01 -1.75 15.80
N SER A 145 -1.09 -1.39 15.11
CA SER A 145 -2.25 -2.27 14.95
C SER A 145 -2.08 -3.33 13.86
N LYS A 146 -1.34 -3.02 12.79
CA LYS A 146 -1.18 -3.88 11.61
C LYS A 146 0.26 -4.31 11.38
N GLY A 147 1.22 -3.38 11.42
CA GLY A 147 2.62 -3.66 11.13
C GLY A 147 3.29 -4.60 12.14
N LEU A 148 2.90 -4.52 13.40
CA LEU A 148 3.45 -5.37 14.47
C LEU A 148 2.52 -6.54 14.85
N SER A 149 1.41 -6.74 14.17
CA SER A 149 0.37 -7.74 14.49
C SER A 149 0.90 -9.18 14.62
N ARG A 150 2.01 -9.50 13.95
CA ARG A 150 2.68 -10.81 14.04
C ARG A 150 3.41 -11.05 15.35
N VAL A 151 3.96 -10.00 15.94
CA VAL A 151 4.81 -10.08 17.13
C VAL A 151 4.05 -9.67 18.38
N TRP A 152 3.16 -8.71 18.22
CA TRP A 152 2.43 -8.09 19.32
C TRP A 152 1.03 -7.68 18.90
N LYS A 153 0.04 -8.04 19.71
CA LYS A 153 -1.37 -7.64 19.53
C LYS A 153 -1.74 -6.69 20.66
N PRO A 154 -1.48 -5.38 20.53
CA PRO A 154 -1.79 -4.40 21.56
C PRO A 154 -3.29 -4.20 21.70
N ASP A 155 -3.69 -3.79 22.89
CA ASP A 155 -5.04 -3.30 23.16
C ASP A 155 -5.28 -1.91 22.53
N ALA A 156 -6.55 -1.50 22.47
CA ALA A 156 -6.92 -0.22 21.88
C ALA A 156 -6.26 0.98 22.60
N ALA A 157 -6.11 0.92 23.92
CA ALA A 157 -5.51 2.00 24.72
C ALA A 157 -4.04 2.21 24.30
N THR A 158 -3.30 1.12 24.13
CA THR A 158 -1.91 1.17 23.66
C THR A 158 -1.81 1.76 22.26
N VAL A 159 -2.69 1.37 21.32
CA VAL A 159 -2.72 1.94 19.95
C VAL A 159 -2.92 3.45 19.99
N TRP A 160 -3.90 3.93 20.80
CA TRP A 160 -4.14 5.36 20.96
C TRP A 160 -2.99 6.10 21.63
N ALA A 161 -2.34 5.48 22.64
CA ALA A 161 -1.18 6.06 23.31
C ALA A 161 0.00 6.27 22.34
N PHE A 162 0.30 5.28 21.50
CA PHE A 162 1.32 5.43 20.44
C PHE A 162 0.92 6.50 19.43
N GLY A 163 -0.34 6.55 19.01
CA GLY A 163 -0.84 7.60 18.13
C GLY A 163 -0.62 9.00 18.71
N ALA A 164 -0.99 9.20 19.98
CA ALA A 164 -0.79 10.46 20.68
C ALA A 164 0.70 10.81 20.82
N LEU A 165 1.53 9.86 21.25
CA LEU A 165 2.97 10.06 21.40
C LEU A 165 3.61 10.52 20.08
N PHE A 166 3.35 9.80 18.98
CA PHE A 166 3.92 10.14 17.67
C PHE A 166 3.33 11.42 17.09
N SER A 167 2.09 11.77 17.40
CA SER A 167 1.54 13.08 17.07
C SER A 167 2.31 14.21 17.76
N VAL A 168 2.58 14.08 19.05
CA VAL A 168 3.36 15.07 19.81
C VAL A 168 4.78 15.17 19.27
N LEU A 169 5.46 14.05 19.02
CA LEU A 169 6.79 14.02 18.45
C LEU A 169 6.82 14.64 17.04
N GLY A 170 5.87 14.28 16.18
CA GLY A 170 5.73 14.84 14.84
C GLY A 170 5.54 16.36 14.87
N PHE A 171 4.70 16.87 15.77
CA PHE A 171 4.52 18.29 15.98
C PHE A 171 5.81 18.97 16.45
N ALA A 172 6.47 18.41 17.46
CA ALA A 172 7.70 18.97 18.03
C ALA A 172 8.84 19.06 17.01
N VAL A 173 8.95 18.06 16.11
CA VAL A 173 9.95 18.06 15.03
C VAL A 173 9.55 19.00 13.89
N ALA A 174 8.29 18.96 13.45
CA ALA A 174 7.85 19.75 12.31
C ALA A 174 7.84 21.24 12.58
N ARG A 175 7.50 21.67 13.80
CA ARG A 175 7.37 23.08 14.17
C ARG A 175 8.64 23.89 13.92
N PRO A 176 9.84 23.53 14.43
CA PRO A 176 11.07 24.28 14.15
C PRO A 176 11.51 24.18 12.68
N LEU A 177 11.29 23.06 12.00
CA LEU A 177 11.64 22.90 10.59
C LEU A 177 10.82 23.84 9.70
N VAL A 178 9.51 23.88 9.91
CA VAL A 178 8.61 24.78 9.18
C VAL A 178 8.92 26.23 9.53
N ALA A 179 9.19 26.55 10.80
CA ALA A 179 9.53 27.90 11.22
C ALA A 179 10.83 28.41 10.54
N ARG A 180 11.87 27.57 10.48
CA ARG A 180 13.14 27.88 9.78
C ARG A 180 12.90 28.13 8.28
N ARG A 181 12.14 27.24 7.63
CA ARG A 181 11.82 27.41 6.20
C ARG A 181 11.00 28.67 5.95
N ALA A 182 10.03 28.95 6.78
CA ALA A 182 9.13 30.08 6.68
C ALA A 182 9.83 31.44 6.95
N ALA A 183 11.00 31.44 7.56
CA ALA A 183 11.77 32.69 7.80
C ALA A 183 12.46 33.24 6.54
N VAL A 184 12.66 32.39 5.52
CA VAL A 184 13.46 32.73 4.31
C VAL A 184 12.63 32.75 3.02
N ILE A 185 11.30 32.63 3.11
CA ILE A 185 10.40 32.57 1.94
C ILE A 185 9.49 33.80 1.87
N ALA A 186 9.05 34.15 0.65
CA ALA A 186 8.06 35.17 0.44
C ALA A 186 6.63 34.67 0.69
N ASN A 187 5.69 35.58 0.99
CA ASN A 187 4.29 35.26 1.24
C ASN A 187 3.53 34.95 -0.07
N THR A 188 4.13 34.11 -0.94
CA THR A 188 3.51 33.67 -2.19
C THR A 188 3.00 32.25 -2.07
N ARG A 189 2.01 31.89 -2.90
CA ARG A 189 1.48 30.50 -2.94
C ARG A 189 2.58 29.49 -3.27
N LYS A 190 3.49 29.83 -4.20
CA LYS A 190 4.56 28.95 -4.66
C LYS A 190 5.59 28.69 -3.55
N ASP A 191 6.00 29.73 -2.84
CA ASP A 191 7.00 29.60 -1.79
C ASP A 191 6.47 28.86 -0.56
N VAL A 192 5.23 29.15 -0.16
CA VAL A 192 4.56 28.47 0.96
C VAL A 192 4.30 26.99 0.64
N ALA A 193 4.05 26.64 -0.64
CA ALA A 193 3.99 25.22 -1.05
C ALA A 193 5.28 24.46 -0.73
N GLY A 194 6.44 25.14 -0.74
CA GLY A 194 7.73 24.56 -0.34
C GLY A 194 7.81 24.14 1.14
N CYS A 195 6.93 24.64 2.01
CA CYS A 195 6.82 24.17 3.40
C CYS A 195 6.28 22.73 3.49
N PHE A 196 5.63 22.25 2.44
CA PHE A 196 5.10 20.89 2.35
C PHE A 196 6.11 19.86 1.83
N ASN A 197 7.30 20.27 1.34
CA ASN A 197 8.29 19.34 0.78
C ASN A 197 8.76 18.30 1.80
N ILE A 198 9.09 18.71 3.03
CA ILE A 198 9.52 17.78 4.08
C ILE A 198 8.37 16.88 4.50
N PRO A 199 7.18 17.41 4.87
CA PRO A 199 5.99 16.58 5.10
C PRO A 199 5.69 15.60 3.97
N LEU A 200 5.82 16.03 2.72
CA LEU A 200 5.60 15.18 1.55
C LEU A 200 6.59 14.00 1.49
N ILE A 201 7.88 14.24 1.74
CA ILE A 201 8.90 13.16 1.75
C ILE A 201 8.53 12.11 2.81
N PHE A 202 8.11 12.55 3.99
CA PHE A 202 7.65 11.63 5.03
C PHE A 202 6.37 10.90 4.62
N ALA A 203 5.36 11.61 4.10
CA ALA A 203 4.11 11.00 3.63
C ALA A 203 4.36 9.93 2.56
N VAL A 204 5.20 10.23 1.56
CA VAL A 204 5.59 9.26 0.52
C VAL A 204 6.36 8.07 1.10
N GLY A 205 7.23 8.30 2.10
CA GLY A 205 7.92 7.22 2.82
C GLY A 205 6.94 6.28 3.52
N LEU A 206 5.94 6.84 4.22
CA LEU A 206 4.88 6.10 4.89
C LEU A 206 3.98 5.36 3.90
N LEU A 207 3.59 6.03 2.81
CA LEU A 207 2.84 5.42 1.71
C LEU A 207 3.60 4.24 1.09
N SER A 208 4.90 4.41 0.81
CA SER A 208 5.75 3.33 0.29
C SER A 208 5.84 2.15 1.26
N PHE A 209 5.88 2.41 2.57
CA PHE A 209 5.84 1.35 3.57
C PHE A 209 4.52 0.58 3.51
N ALA A 210 3.39 1.29 3.55
CA ALA A 210 2.06 0.68 3.50
C ALA A 210 1.81 -0.06 2.17
N HIS A 211 2.29 0.49 1.06
CA HIS A 211 2.23 -0.12 -0.26
C HIS A 211 3.02 -1.44 -0.30
N GLY A 212 4.27 -1.45 0.16
CA GLY A 212 5.07 -2.68 0.22
C GLY A 212 4.45 -3.76 1.10
N ALA A 213 3.86 -3.37 2.23
CA ALA A 213 3.12 -4.28 3.11
C ALA A 213 1.93 -4.94 2.42
N ASN A 214 1.23 -4.22 1.55
CA ASN A 214 0.08 -4.73 0.81
C ASN A 214 0.50 -5.52 -0.43
N ASP A 215 1.43 -4.98 -1.22
CA ASP A 215 1.76 -5.53 -2.54
C ASP A 215 2.64 -6.78 -2.49
N VAL A 216 3.37 -6.99 -1.41
CA VAL A 216 4.09 -8.26 -1.23
C VAL A 216 3.14 -9.46 -1.26
N ALA A 217 1.92 -9.30 -0.78
CA ALA A 217 0.90 -10.35 -0.81
C ALA A 217 0.53 -10.79 -2.23
N ASN A 218 0.53 -9.87 -3.20
CA ASN A 218 0.29 -10.18 -4.61
C ASN A 218 1.38 -11.07 -5.20
N ALA A 219 2.64 -10.83 -4.81
CA ALA A 219 3.77 -11.62 -5.27
C ALA A 219 3.86 -12.99 -4.56
N VAL A 220 3.64 -13.03 -3.25
CA VAL A 220 3.88 -14.23 -2.46
C VAL A 220 2.62 -15.00 -2.07
N GLY A 221 1.42 -14.50 -2.36
CA GLY A 221 0.17 -15.19 -2.03
C GLY A 221 0.09 -16.60 -2.63
N PRO A 222 0.16 -16.75 -3.96
CA PRO A 222 0.17 -18.06 -4.59
C PRO A 222 1.39 -18.91 -4.20
N LEU A 223 2.57 -18.29 -4.02
CA LEU A 223 3.76 -19.01 -3.54
C LEU A 223 3.56 -19.57 -2.13
N ALA A 224 2.94 -18.80 -1.24
CA ALA A 224 2.60 -19.27 0.10
C ALA A 224 1.61 -20.43 0.08
N ALA A 225 0.62 -20.39 -0.83
CA ALA A 225 -0.30 -21.49 -1.05
C ALA A 225 0.42 -22.76 -1.53
N ILE A 226 1.33 -22.63 -2.50
CA ILE A 226 2.18 -23.73 -3.00
C ILE A 226 2.98 -24.36 -1.84
N VAL A 227 3.69 -23.52 -1.09
CA VAL A 227 4.55 -23.99 0.03
C VAL A 227 3.71 -24.66 1.13
N SER A 228 2.50 -24.14 1.39
CA SER A 228 1.59 -24.73 2.38
C SER A 228 1.13 -26.11 1.96
N VAL A 229 0.70 -26.29 0.72
CA VAL A 229 0.24 -27.59 0.18
C VAL A 229 1.40 -28.58 0.07
N ALA A 230 2.57 -28.16 -0.39
CA ALA A 230 3.74 -29.03 -0.52
C ALA A 230 4.29 -29.53 0.83
N ARG A 231 4.02 -28.83 1.94
CA ARG A 231 4.46 -29.24 3.29
C ARG A 231 3.43 -30.06 4.06
N THR A 232 2.18 -30.02 3.66
CA THR A 232 1.09 -30.62 4.42
C THR A 232 0.42 -31.67 3.54
N GLU A 233 0.57 -32.96 3.85
CA GLU A 233 -0.14 -34.05 3.13
C GLU A 233 -1.67 -33.93 3.20
N ALA A 234 -2.18 -33.08 4.09
CA ALA A 234 -3.60 -32.85 4.35
C ALA A 234 -4.27 -31.71 3.54
N GLY A 235 -3.58 -31.12 2.55
CA GLY A 235 -4.16 -30.04 1.71
C GLY A 235 -4.35 -28.70 2.43
N LEU A 236 -5.22 -27.82 1.88
CA LEU A 236 -5.45 -26.42 2.34
C LEU A 236 -6.18 -26.26 3.68
N ALA A 237 -6.42 -27.32 4.45
CA ALA A 237 -7.24 -27.30 5.67
C ALA A 237 -6.62 -26.53 6.86
N GLY A 238 -5.32 -26.20 6.83
CA GLY A 238 -4.62 -25.48 7.90
C GLY A 238 -4.47 -23.97 7.66
N GLU A 239 -4.07 -23.22 8.69
CA GLU A 239 -3.59 -21.85 8.51
C GLU A 239 -2.32 -21.86 7.63
N VAL A 240 -2.28 -21.01 6.59
CA VAL A 240 -1.05 -20.84 5.78
C VAL A 240 -0.02 -20.16 6.66
N ALA A 241 0.84 -20.94 7.29
CA ALA A 241 2.02 -20.38 7.93
C ALA A 241 2.90 -19.75 6.85
N LEU A 242 3.06 -18.43 6.90
CA LEU A 242 3.93 -17.68 6.00
C LEU A 242 5.36 -17.71 6.55
N PRO A 243 6.25 -18.51 5.96
CA PRO A 243 7.65 -18.48 6.35
C PRO A 243 8.26 -17.11 6.00
N ILE A 244 9.12 -16.60 6.86
CA ILE A 244 9.81 -15.31 6.65
C ILE A 244 10.59 -15.29 5.33
N TRP A 245 11.15 -16.42 4.90
CA TRP A 245 11.88 -16.51 3.64
C TRP A 245 11.00 -16.26 2.41
N VAL A 246 9.71 -16.63 2.45
CA VAL A 246 8.76 -16.33 1.35
C VAL A 246 8.55 -14.83 1.25
N LEU A 247 8.33 -14.15 2.37
CA LEU A 247 8.23 -12.69 2.40
C LEU A 247 9.54 -12.02 1.95
N ALA A 248 10.69 -12.57 2.34
CA ALA A 248 11.99 -12.04 1.94
C ALA A 248 12.19 -12.11 0.41
N ILE A 249 11.77 -13.21 -0.23
CA ILE A 249 11.79 -13.34 -1.70
C ILE A 249 10.90 -12.27 -2.35
N GLY A 250 9.67 -12.10 -1.85
CA GLY A 250 8.75 -11.08 -2.37
C GLY A 250 9.27 -9.66 -2.17
N ALA A 251 9.77 -9.35 -0.97
CA ALA A 251 10.36 -8.06 -0.64
C ALA A 251 11.60 -7.73 -1.50
N PHE A 252 12.46 -8.71 -1.73
CA PHE A 252 13.61 -8.57 -2.63
C PHE A 252 13.15 -8.33 -4.08
N GLY A 253 12.17 -9.10 -4.57
CA GLY A 253 11.62 -8.94 -5.91
C GLY A 253 11.01 -7.55 -6.14
N ILE A 254 10.19 -7.05 -5.18
CA ILE A 254 9.63 -5.69 -5.22
C ILE A 254 10.74 -4.64 -5.25
N SER A 255 11.74 -4.77 -4.39
CA SER A 255 12.84 -3.81 -4.30
C SER A 255 13.68 -3.77 -5.58
N LEU A 256 13.96 -4.94 -6.15
CA LEU A 256 14.68 -5.07 -7.42
C LEU A 256 13.87 -4.47 -8.57
N GLY A 257 12.59 -4.82 -8.68
CA GLY A 257 11.69 -4.28 -9.69
C GLY A 257 11.57 -2.76 -9.62
N LEU A 258 11.41 -2.22 -8.42
CA LEU A 258 11.35 -0.77 -8.19
C LEU A 258 12.67 -0.08 -8.57
N SER A 259 13.81 -0.69 -8.26
CA SER A 259 15.13 -0.14 -8.60
C SER A 259 15.37 -0.11 -10.12
N LEU A 260 14.92 -1.14 -10.83
CA LEU A 260 15.13 -1.27 -12.29
C LEU A 260 14.14 -0.44 -13.11
N PHE A 261 12.86 -0.43 -12.72
CA PHE A 261 11.76 0.11 -13.53
C PHE A 261 11.05 1.30 -12.90
N GLY A 262 11.23 1.53 -11.59
CA GLY A 262 10.55 2.60 -10.85
C GLY A 262 10.73 3.99 -11.45
N PRO A 263 11.94 4.44 -11.80
CA PRO A 263 12.15 5.77 -12.38
C PRO A 263 11.34 6.03 -13.65
N ARG A 264 11.16 5.00 -14.49
CA ARG A 264 10.38 5.09 -15.73
C ARG A 264 8.88 5.24 -15.44
N LEU A 265 8.36 4.44 -14.51
CA LEU A 265 6.94 4.50 -14.11
C LEU A 265 6.61 5.79 -13.38
N ILE A 266 7.46 6.24 -12.44
CA ILE A 266 7.30 7.50 -11.70
C ILE A 266 7.21 8.67 -12.66
N ARG A 267 8.09 8.72 -13.68
CA ARG A 267 8.05 9.78 -14.70
C ARG A 267 6.74 9.72 -15.51
N THR A 268 6.30 8.53 -15.90
CA THR A 268 5.05 8.38 -16.67
C THR A 268 3.85 8.87 -15.87
N VAL A 269 3.72 8.48 -14.62
CA VAL A 269 2.59 8.88 -13.75
C VAL A 269 2.69 10.35 -13.38
N GLY A 270 3.86 10.83 -12.97
CA GLY A 270 4.04 12.18 -12.43
C GLY A 270 4.02 13.29 -13.48
N GLU A 271 4.42 13.01 -14.73
CA GLU A 271 4.51 14.01 -15.79
C GLU A 271 3.38 13.91 -16.82
N LYS A 272 2.97 12.68 -17.18
CA LYS A 272 2.02 12.46 -18.28
C LYS A 272 0.57 12.38 -17.84
N ILE A 273 0.30 11.88 -16.62
CA ILE A 273 -1.08 11.69 -16.15
C ILE A 273 -1.57 12.91 -15.39
N THR A 274 -0.76 13.46 -14.45
CA THR A 274 -1.18 14.62 -13.67
C THR A 274 0.02 15.48 -13.24
N LYS A 275 -0.17 16.82 -13.28
CA LYS A 275 0.83 17.76 -12.77
C LYS A 275 0.62 17.93 -11.27
N MET A 276 1.50 17.35 -10.47
CA MET A 276 1.47 17.43 -9.01
C MET A 276 2.30 18.61 -8.51
N ASP A 277 1.69 19.49 -7.69
CA ASP A 277 2.42 20.40 -6.82
C ASP A 277 2.63 19.75 -5.43
N PRO A 278 3.56 20.23 -4.58
CA PRO A 278 3.84 19.60 -3.29
C PRO A 278 2.62 19.47 -2.37
N ILE A 279 1.68 20.40 -2.44
CA ILE A 279 0.46 20.39 -1.61
C ILE A 279 -0.48 19.29 -2.08
N ARG A 280 -0.71 19.17 -3.40
CA ARG A 280 -1.55 18.12 -3.97
C ARG A 280 -0.95 16.76 -3.71
N ALA A 281 0.36 16.62 -3.95
CA ALA A 281 1.08 15.37 -3.70
C ALA A 281 0.98 14.94 -2.22
N TYR A 282 1.13 15.88 -1.28
CA TYR A 282 0.95 15.62 0.15
C TYR A 282 -0.48 15.17 0.51
N CYS A 283 -1.50 15.75 -0.13
CA CYS A 283 -2.89 15.38 0.14
C CYS A 283 -3.30 14.04 -0.47
N VAL A 284 -2.56 13.55 -1.46
CA VAL A 284 -2.80 12.24 -2.11
C VAL A 284 -2.01 11.12 -1.42
N ALA A 285 -0.79 11.41 -0.93
CA ALA A 285 0.04 10.47 -0.19
C ALA A 285 -0.47 10.23 1.23
#